data_fcb941d22404e12457422484cf8c43c3
#
_entry.id   fcb941d22404e12457422484cf8c43c3
#
_cell.length_a   1.000
_cell.length_b   1.000
_cell.length_c   1.000
_cell.angle_alpha   90.00
_cell.angle_beta   90.00
_cell.angle_gamma   90.00
#
_symmetry.space_group_name_H-M   'P 1'
#
loop_
_entity.id
_entity.type
_entity.pdbx_description
1 polymer ?
#
loop_
_entity_poly.entity_id
_entity_poly.type
_entity_poly.pdbx_seq_one_letter_code
_entity_poly.pdbx_strand_id
1 'polypeptide(L)'
;MWTLFAVFTCTGLSGLLADLGRVGGVAARCESQACNPRMGNLALGRRVLTQTVCGYKGTEPYCSYSDPSSSTVPCPPARCGECNAALPLQAHLAAAMADSSFRHPNTWWQSSVEVESETLQLDLEAEFIFTHLIMVFRSPRPTAMTLERSQDFGQTWKILRYYARNCSATFGLKEGKAVLDRAPCTSKYSGAYPCTRGEVIYRALPQWESLDPYGVAGQEQLRVTNVRIRLLERQSCPCQAKDPTVGAPLTQHFAIYDLIVKGSCFCNGHAEQCVPAPGYRPVRDRTNHVVHGKCVCSHNTAGVHCERCAPLYNDRPWQPADGLTGAPHECRKCKCNGHAQSCSFDWSVWRESGQRSGGVCECLHSTEGRNCQSCKTGFYRDPQRAHTAQDSCKPCGCHPLGSIPFHLGGGSLCDPTNGDCVCKPGVGGSHCDRCMVGYWGFHDYGCRLCDCAFPLSPYLCLISPSLPLVLYLALSLPPLLPPSFSLSPFLSFFSLSSPPISLPFFPSLFFSVLKVKVLSAHDKGSHAELEVKVQKVLSQSTKVKIQKGRVTLYPESWTARGCTCPILNPGGEYLVAGHADRKQNRLIVNMKSFVKPWRASLGRKVLTLMKKDCTW
;
A
#
# COMPACT_ATOMS: atom_id res chain seq x y z
N MET A 1 -60.37 1.92 42.87
CA MET A 1 -60.91 3.10 42.16
C MET A 1 -59.76 3.94 41.68
N TRP A 2 -59.70 4.06 40.39
CA TRP A 2 -58.95 4.99 39.54
C TRP A 2 -57.43 4.75 39.36
N THR A 3 -57.20 4.09 38.29
CA THR A 3 -56.04 4.02 37.39
C THR A 3 -55.69 5.41 36.85
N LEU A 4 -54.41 5.73 36.81
CA LEU A 4 -53.88 6.71 35.86
C LEU A 4 -52.58 6.17 35.26
N PHE A 5 -52.69 5.83 33.99
CA PHE A 5 -51.58 5.52 33.08
C PHE A 5 -50.76 6.82 32.87
N ALA A 6 -49.47 6.73 33.11
CA ALA A 6 -48.51 7.69 32.57
C ALA A 6 -47.57 6.95 31.62
N VAL A 7 -47.82 7.15 30.34
CA VAL A 7 -46.92 6.82 29.26
C VAL A 7 -45.70 7.74 29.37
N PHE A 8 -44.59 7.24 29.86
CA PHE A 8 -43.29 7.93 29.70
C PHE A 8 -42.59 7.37 28.49
N THR A 9 -42.48 8.21 27.50
CA THR A 9 -41.74 8.02 26.24
C THR A 9 -40.28 7.71 26.51
N CYS A 10 -39.82 6.55 26.02
CA CYS A 10 -38.45 6.08 25.98
C CYS A 10 -37.61 6.85 24.94
N THR A 11 -37.26 8.10 25.21
CA THR A 11 -36.32 8.86 24.37
C THR A 11 -35.36 9.71 25.23
N GLY A 12 -34.74 9.12 26.23
CA GLY A 12 -33.82 9.87 27.10
C GLY A 12 -32.79 9.07 27.84
N LEU A 13 -32.65 7.76 27.58
CA LEU A 13 -31.72 6.91 28.37
C LEU A 13 -30.50 6.42 27.59
N SER A 14 -30.30 6.83 26.34
CA SER A 14 -29.09 6.48 25.58
C SER A 14 -27.92 7.45 25.79
N GLY A 15 -28.10 8.53 26.50
CA GLY A 15 -27.06 9.52 26.80
C GLY A 15 -26.40 9.42 28.17
N LEU A 16 -26.94 8.60 29.09
CA LEU A 16 -26.42 8.51 30.47
C LEU A 16 -25.62 7.26 30.79
N LEU A 17 -25.47 6.32 29.86
CA LEU A 17 -24.62 5.13 30.01
C LEU A 17 -23.24 5.28 29.38
N ALA A 18 -22.95 6.38 28.72
CA ALA A 18 -21.62 6.67 28.17
C ALA A 18 -20.70 7.44 29.16
N ASP A 19 -21.22 7.91 30.30
CA ASP A 19 -20.46 8.76 31.22
C ASP A 19 -20.12 8.10 32.57
N LEU A 20 -20.46 6.83 32.77
CA LEU A 20 -20.11 6.05 33.98
C LEU A 20 -18.83 5.21 33.84
N GLY A 21 -18.10 5.36 32.73
CA GLY A 21 -16.80 4.74 32.49
C GLY A 21 -15.57 5.64 32.71
N ARG A 22 -15.77 6.91 33.05
CA ARG A 22 -14.68 7.84 33.39
C ARG A 22 -14.51 8.00 34.90
N VAL A 23 -14.15 6.94 35.58
CA VAL A 23 -13.52 7.03 36.89
C VAL A 23 -12.03 7.27 36.68
N GLY A 24 -11.58 8.51 36.96
CA GLY A 24 -10.17 8.85 37.16
C GLY A 24 -9.27 8.53 35.96
N GLY A 25 -9.38 9.34 34.89
CA GLY A 25 -8.46 9.25 33.76
C GLY A 25 -7.02 9.55 34.19
N VAL A 26 -6.25 8.50 34.53
CA VAL A 26 -4.84 8.52 34.22
C VAL A 26 -4.79 8.50 32.69
N ALA A 27 -4.51 9.66 32.08
CA ALA A 27 -4.25 9.76 30.66
C ALA A 27 -3.32 8.59 30.28
N ALA A 28 -3.70 7.83 29.25
CA ALA A 28 -2.90 6.68 28.83
C ALA A 28 -1.48 7.20 28.57
N ARG A 29 -0.51 6.75 29.35
CA ARG A 29 0.89 7.22 29.31
C ARG A 29 1.49 7.16 27.91
N CYS A 30 0.90 6.33 27.04
CA CYS A 30 1.35 6.05 25.69
C CYS A 30 0.76 6.99 24.61
N GLU A 31 -0.01 8.02 24.95
CA GLU A 31 -0.60 8.91 23.92
C GLU A 31 0.37 9.98 23.42
N SER A 32 1.31 10.41 24.24
CA SER A 32 2.21 11.52 23.90
C SER A 32 3.66 11.32 24.33
N GLN A 33 3.98 10.17 24.93
CA GLN A 33 5.32 9.89 25.47
C GLN A 33 5.74 8.45 25.16
N ALA A 34 7.06 8.23 25.12
CA ALA A 34 7.65 6.90 25.12
C ALA A 34 7.06 6.07 26.28
N CYS A 35 6.65 4.86 26.01
CA CYS A 35 6.01 3.99 26.99
C CYS A 35 6.56 2.57 26.96
N ASN A 36 6.54 1.94 28.15
CA ASN A 36 7.01 0.57 28.34
C ASN A 36 5.98 -0.28 29.05
N PRO A 37 5.87 -1.55 28.69
CA PRO A 37 5.15 -2.52 29.47
C PRO A 37 5.76 -2.68 30.87
N ARG A 38 4.92 -3.07 31.83
CA ARG A 38 5.35 -3.29 33.22
C ARG A 38 6.42 -4.38 33.31
N MET A 39 7.42 -4.13 34.15
CA MET A 39 8.44 -5.11 34.48
C MET A 39 7.87 -6.25 35.31
N GLY A 40 8.17 -7.49 34.93
CA GLY A 40 7.76 -8.70 35.63
C GLY A 40 8.87 -9.73 35.73
N ASN A 41 8.52 -10.94 36.13
CA ASN A 41 9.44 -12.08 36.10
C ASN A 41 9.26 -12.87 34.81
N LEU A 42 10.26 -12.81 33.90
CA LEU A 42 10.24 -13.53 32.63
C LEU A 42 10.30 -15.06 32.82
N ALA A 43 10.84 -15.56 33.94
CA ALA A 43 10.89 -16.98 34.21
C ALA A 43 9.53 -17.55 34.63
N LEU A 44 8.64 -16.71 35.18
CA LEU A 44 7.36 -17.16 35.77
C LEU A 44 6.52 -17.91 34.73
N GLY A 45 6.16 -19.16 35.09
CA GLY A 45 5.35 -20.04 34.27
C GLY A 45 6.04 -20.57 33.01
N ARG A 46 7.33 -20.28 32.80
CA ARG A 46 8.13 -20.83 31.69
C ARG A 46 8.96 -22.02 32.15
N ARG A 47 9.25 -22.91 31.23
CA ARG A 47 10.07 -24.08 31.50
C ARG A 47 11.54 -23.68 31.61
N VAL A 48 12.13 -23.91 32.75
CA VAL A 48 13.58 -23.85 32.94
C VAL A 48 14.14 -25.23 32.63
N LEU A 49 15.12 -25.31 31.73
CA LEU A 49 15.81 -26.54 31.36
C LEU A 49 16.98 -26.75 32.34
N THR A 50 17.15 -27.96 32.84
CA THR A 50 18.26 -28.38 33.68
C THR A 50 18.82 -29.69 33.15
N GLN A 51 20.10 -29.97 33.40
CA GLN A 51 20.72 -31.24 32.99
C GLN A 51 20.28 -32.38 33.91
N THR A 52 20.13 -32.11 35.18
CA THR A 52 19.79 -33.12 36.18
C THR A 52 18.65 -32.67 37.10
N VAL A 53 18.01 -33.67 37.73
CA VAL A 53 16.99 -33.50 38.78
C VAL A 53 17.22 -34.59 39.82
N CYS A 54 17.19 -34.23 41.10
CA CYS A 54 17.34 -35.16 42.23
C CYS A 54 16.26 -36.24 42.18
N GLY A 55 16.68 -37.49 42.35
CA GLY A 55 15.76 -38.62 42.38
C GLY A 55 15.21 -39.04 41.02
N TYR A 56 15.83 -38.65 39.89
CA TYR A 56 15.39 -39.03 38.52
C TYR A 56 15.56 -40.53 38.25
N LYS A 57 16.66 -41.13 38.77
CA LYS A 57 16.94 -42.56 38.59
C LYS A 57 16.43 -43.45 39.74
N GLY A 58 15.82 -42.87 40.75
CA GLY A 58 15.38 -43.52 41.97
C GLY A 58 15.50 -42.57 43.15
N THR A 59 15.19 -43.04 44.36
CA THR A 59 15.26 -42.21 45.58
C THR A 59 16.74 -41.91 45.92
N GLU A 60 17.07 -40.63 46.04
CA GLU A 60 18.41 -40.15 46.42
C GLU A 60 18.35 -39.43 47.80
N PRO A 61 19.22 -39.76 48.76
CA PRO A 61 19.31 -39.04 50.02
C PRO A 61 20.04 -37.71 49.84
N TYR A 62 19.64 -36.69 50.59
CA TYR A 62 20.33 -35.40 50.63
C TYR A 62 20.29 -34.80 52.04
N CYS A 63 21.25 -33.93 52.37
CA CYS A 63 21.25 -33.16 53.60
C CYS A 63 21.40 -31.67 53.31
N SER A 64 20.73 -30.81 54.05
CA SER A 64 20.84 -29.37 54.01
C SER A 64 21.30 -28.82 55.37
N TYR A 65 22.15 -27.79 55.27
CA TYR A 65 22.69 -27.13 56.46
C TYR A 65 22.11 -25.71 56.56
N SER A 66 21.87 -25.26 57.79
CA SER A 66 21.46 -23.90 58.09
C SER A 66 22.64 -23.10 58.62
N ASP A 67 22.58 -21.79 58.52
CA ASP A 67 23.58 -20.92 59.12
C ASP A 67 23.46 -20.90 60.63
N PRO A 68 24.58 -20.71 61.34
CA PRO A 68 24.52 -20.46 62.77
C PRO A 68 23.76 -19.17 63.06
N SER A 69 22.93 -19.13 64.06
CA SER A 69 22.13 -17.97 64.45
C SER A 69 22.95 -16.76 64.94
N SER A 70 24.17 -17.04 65.37
CA SER A 70 25.19 -16.05 65.77
C SER A 70 26.60 -16.66 65.67
N SER A 71 27.65 -15.84 65.69
CA SER A 71 29.05 -16.30 65.63
C SER A 71 29.46 -17.15 66.84
N THR A 72 28.67 -17.13 67.90
CA THR A 72 28.90 -17.86 69.14
C THR A 72 28.09 -19.16 69.28
N VAL A 73 27.10 -19.38 68.40
CA VAL A 73 26.25 -20.57 68.38
C VAL A 73 26.87 -21.65 67.51
N PRO A 74 26.98 -22.92 67.98
CA PRO A 74 27.43 -24.01 67.10
C PRO A 74 26.48 -24.19 65.92
N CYS A 75 27.05 -24.75 64.83
CA CYS A 75 26.25 -25.05 63.64
C CYS A 75 25.00 -25.86 63.97
N PRO A 76 23.84 -25.51 63.44
CA PRO A 76 22.65 -26.34 63.63
C PRO A 76 22.86 -27.73 63.01
N PRO A 77 22.23 -28.80 63.53
CA PRO A 77 22.32 -30.13 62.93
C PRO A 77 21.78 -30.13 61.51
N ALA A 78 22.39 -30.96 60.65
CA ALA A 78 21.93 -31.14 59.30
C ALA A 78 20.47 -31.62 59.23
N ARG A 79 19.71 -31.10 58.25
CA ARG A 79 18.37 -31.62 57.96
C ARG A 79 18.48 -32.52 56.72
N CYS A 80 18.37 -33.82 56.94
CA CYS A 80 18.43 -34.80 55.87
C CYS A 80 17.03 -35.22 55.41
N GLY A 81 16.89 -35.58 54.17
CA GLY A 81 15.67 -36.07 53.55
C GLY A 81 16.00 -36.87 52.29
N GLU A 82 14.97 -37.30 51.61
CA GLU A 82 15.08 -38.05 50.35
C GLU A 82 14.32 -37.32 49.26
N CYS A 83 14.86 -37.34 48.03
CA CYS A 83 14.21 -36.86 46.84
C CYS A 83 13.91 -38.00 45.87
N ASN A 84 12.75 -37.89 45.22
CA ASN A 84 12.32 -38.79 44.14
C ASN A 84 11.46 -38.03 43.13
N ALA A 85 11.94 -37.93 41.92
CA ALA A 85 11.26 -37.13 40.88
C ALA A 85 9.89 -37.69 40.47
N ALA A 86 9.63 -38.98 40.74
CA ALA A 86 8.34 -39.61 40.44
C ALA A 86 7.29 -39.39 41.55
N LEU A 87 7.71 -39.00 42.74
CA LEU A 87 6.82 -38.81 43.90
C LEU A 87 6.55 -37.31 44.14
N PRO A 88 5.31 -36.82 43.99
CA PRO A 88 5.01 -35.37 44.05
C PRO A 88 5.48 -34.65 45.30
N LEU A 89 5.47 -35.33 46.46
CA LEU A 89 5.89 -34.75 47.75
C LEU A 89 7.42 -34.72 47.96
N GLN A 90 8.16 -35.50 47.15
CA GLN A 90 9.62 -35.60 47.21
C GLN A 90 10.29 -35.07 45.93
N ALA A 91 9.48 -34.59 44.96
CA ALA A 91 9.98 -34.09 43.68
C ALA A 91 10.47 -32.64 43.81
N HIS A 92 11.71 -32.41 43.41
CA HIS A 92 12.35 -31.09 43.33
C HIS A 92 12.65 -30.71 41.88
N LEU A 93 11.58 -30.52 41.10
CA LEU A 93 11.65 -30.31 39.67
C LEU A 93 12.06 -28.88 39.31
N ALA A 94 12.61 -28.68 38.12
CA ALA A 94 13.03 -27.38 37.62
C ALA A 94 11.91 -26.31 37.60
N ALA A 95 10.64 -26.73 37.44
CA ALA A 95 9.49 -25.84 37.49
C ALA A 95 9.35 -25.08 38.83
N ALA A 96 9.84 -25.65 39.91
CA ALA A 96 9.79 -25.03 41.23
C ALA A 96 10.61 -23.72 41.34
N MET A 97 11.60 -23.52 40.47
CA MET A 97 12.35 -22.24 40.40
C MET A 97 11.56 -21.09 39.76
N ALA A 98 10.48 -21.40 39.03
CA ALA A 98 9.72 -20.45 38.21
C ALA A 98 8.20 -20.49 38.53
N ASP A 99 7.80 -21.05 39.69
CA ASP A 99 6.40 -21.24 40.08
C ASP A 99 5.82 -20.06 40.86
N SER A 100 6.65 -19.15 41.32
CA SER A 100 6.28 -18.03 42.19
C SER A 100 6.87 -16.71 41.69
N SER A 101 6.15 -15.62 41.92
CA SER A 101 6.64 -14.26 41.73
C SER A 101 7.31 -13.69 43.01
N PHE A 102 7.23 -14.39 44.10
CA PHE A 102 7.77 -13.98 45.39
C PHE A 102 9.11 -14.64 45.68
N ARG A 103 9.95 -13.94 46.43
CA ARG A 103 11.19 -14.49 46.95
C ARG A 103 10.86 -15.47 48.09
N HIS A 104 11.66 -16.51 48.20
CA HIS A 104 11.60 -17.52 49.26
C HIS A 104 10.31 -18.37 49.24
N PRO A 105 9.97 -19.03 48.14
CA PRO A 105 8.94 -20.04 48.12
C PRO A 105 9.33 -21.25 48.97
N ASN A 106 8.34 -22.10 49.27
CA ASN A 106 8.59 -23.36 49.97
C ASN A 106 9.08 -24.47 49.03
N THR A 107 8.99 -24.24 47.72
CA THR A 107 9.41 -25.14 46.65
C THR A 107 10.83 -24.81 46.17
N TRP A 108 11.53 -25.80 45.65
CA TRP A 108 12.88 -25.61 45.10
C TRP A 108 13.20 -26.67 44.05
N TRP A 109 14.11 -26.35 43.17
CA TRP A 109 14.78 -27.33 42.32
C TRP A 109 16.07 -27.79 42.97
N GLN A 110 16.40 -29.08 42.77
CA GLN A 110 17.63 -29.68 43.24
C GLN A 110 18.25 -30.56 42.13
N SER A 111 19.57 -30.45 41.93
CA SER A 111 20.34 -31.33 41.04
C SER A 111 20.46 -32.74 41.64
N SER A 112 20.78 -33.73 40.80
CA SER A 112 21.24 -35.02 41.32
C SER A 112 22.45 -34.84 42.20
N VAL A 113 22.63 -35.81 43.08
CA VAL A 113 23.74 -35.87 44.01
C VAL A 113 25.04 -36.10 43.21
N GLU A 114 26.15 -35.50 43.69
CA GLU A 114 27.50 -35.65 43.11
C GLU A 114 27.72 -35.08 41.71
N VAL A 115 26.82 -34.25 41.22
CA VAL A 115 27.01 -33.53 39.94
C VAL A 115 28.07 -32.45 40.11
N GLU A 116 29.14 -32.48 39.33
CA GLU A 116 30.23 -31.50 39.40
C GLU A 116 29.81 -30.13 38.88
N SER A 117 29.06 -30.09 37.78
CA SER A 117 28.55 -28.87 37.18
C SER A 117 27.10 -29.03 36.69
N GLU A 118 26.39 -27.94 36.61
CA GLU A 118 25.00 -27.94 36.17
C GLU A 118 24.73 -26.72 35.26
N THR A 119 23.81 -26.87 34.33
CA THR A 119 23.39 -25.80 33.42
C THR A 119 21.90 -25.57 33.52
N LEU A 120 21.54 -24.33 33.85
CA LEU A 120 20.16 -23.85 33.84
C LEU A 120 19.94 -23.00 32.59
N GLN A 121 18.92 -23.28 31.79
CA GLN A 121 18.60 -22.52 30.62
C GLN A 121 17.12 -22.13 30.58
N LEU A 122 16.85 -20.86 30.35
CA LEU A 122 15.52 -20.30 30.13
C LEU A 122 15.43 -19.84 28.71
N ASP A 123 14.55 -20.46 27.92
CA ASP A 123 14.25 -20.08 26.55
C ASP A 123 12.97 -19.25 26.52
N LEU A 124 13.03 -18.11 25.82
CA LEU A 124 11.92 -17.20 25.68
C LEU A 124 11.35 -17.27 24.27
N GLU A 125 10.05 -17.07 24.13
CA GLU A 125 9.31 -17.16 22.86
C GLU A 125 9.45 -15.93 21.95
N ALA A 126 10.06 -14.84 22.48
CA ALA A 126 10.24 -13.58 21.79
C ALA A 126 11.46 -12.84 22.35
N GLU A 127 11.76 -11.67 21.80
CA GLU A 127 12.74 -10.75 22.38
C GLU A 127 12.16 -10.01 23.58
N PHE A 128 12.93 -9.94 24.65
CA PHE A 128 12.56 -9.23 25.89
C PHE A 128 13.67 -8.26 26.30
N ILE A 129 13.30 -7.25 27.07
CA ILE A 129 14.24 -6.41 27.83
C ILE A 129 14.55 -7.14 29.13
N PHE A 130 15.81 -7.44 29.36
CA PHE A 130 16.33 -8.08 30.56
C PHE A 130 17.08 -7.06 31.41
N THR A 131 16.64 -6.82 32.62
CA THR A 131 17.23 -5.80 33.50
C THR A 131 17.98 -6.39 34.71
N HIS A 132 17.42 -7.39 35.35
CA HIS A 132 18.01 -8.01 36.53
C HIS A 132 17.79 -9.51 36.55
N LEU A 133 18.78 -10.24 37.06
CA LEU A 133 18.63 -11.63 37.48
C LEU A 133 18.81 -11.70 39.00
N ILE A 134 17.94 -12.45 39.66
CA ILE A 134 18.06 -12.78 41.06
C ILE A 134 17.88 -14.29 41.21
N MET A 135 18.88 -14.95 41.75
CA MET A 135 18.78 -16.37 42.16
C MET A 135 18.83 -16.46 43.65
N VAL A 136 17.95 -17.25 44.23
CA VAL A 136 17.93 -17.55 45.68
C VAL A 136 18.25 -19.02 45.87
N PHE A 137 19.43 -19.28 46.40
CA PHE A 137 19.94 -20.64 46.60
C PHE A 137 19.39 -21.28 47.87
N ARG A 138 19.01 -22.55 47.78
CA ARG A 138 18.74 -23.41 48.93
C ARG A 138 20.02 -24.10 49.43
N SER A 139 20.92 -24.46 48.52
CA SER A 139 22.29 -24.92 48.83
C SER A 139 23.22 -23.72 49.03
N PRO A 140 24.46 -23.90 49.51
CA PRO A 140 25.50 -22.90 49.39
C PRO A 140 25.65 -22.46 47.91
N ARG A 141 25.99 -21.21 47.69
CA ARG A 141 26.23 -20.68 46.33
C ARG A 141 27.46 -21.38 45.75
N PRO A 142 27.54 -21.57 44.41
CA PRO A 142 28.71 -22.13 43.75
C PRO A 142 29.98 -21.31 43.98
N THR A 143 31.15 -21.96 44.04
CA THR A 143 32.45 -21.25 44.07
C THR A 143 32.71 -20.57 42.73
N ALA A 144 32.21 -21.18 41.63
CA ALA A 144 32.33 -20.65 40.28
C ALA A 144 31.06 -20.85 39.47
N MET A 145 30.66 -19.81 38.73
CA MET A 145 29.54 -19.87 37.79
C MET A 145 29.63 -18.78 36.73
N THR A 146 28.95 -18.96 35.59
CA THR A 146 28.79 -17.95 34.52
C THR A 146 27.32 -17.63 34.30
N LEU A 147 27.05 -16.37 33.96
CA LEU A 147 25.78 -15.91 33.44
C LEU A 147 25.96 -15.53 31.97
N GLU A 148 25.17 -16.14 31.12
CA GLU A 148 25.23 -15.99 29.67
C GLU A 148 23.85 -15.62 29.12
N ARG A 149 23.83 -14.93 27.96
CA ARG A 149 22.61 -14.65 27.22
C ARG A 149 22.77 -14.96 25.73
N SER A 150 21.64 -15.17 25.07
CA SER A 150 21.50 -15.15 23.63
C SER A 150 20.55 -14.04 23.20
N GLN A 151 20.73 -13.53 21.98
CA GLN A 151 19.85 -12.56 21.32
C GLN A 151 19.29 -13.10 19.99
N ASP A 152 19.62 -14.34 19.65
CA ASP A 152 19.33 -15.03 18.40
C ASP A 152 18.74 -16.44 18.63
N PHE A 153 17.92 -16.56 19.67
CA PHE A 153 17.23 -17.80 20.05
C PHE A 153 18.18 -18.99 20.29
N GLY A 154 19.32 -18.72 20.92
CA GLY A 154 20.24 -19.75 21.36
C GLY A 154 21.31 -20.16 20.35
N GLN A 155 21.39 -19.49 19.19
CA GLN A 155 22.44 -19.79 18.19
C GLN A 155 23.82 -19.33 18.66
N THR A 156 23.91 -18.14 19.23
CA THR A 156 25.14 -17.61 19.81
C THR A 156 24.94 -17.20 21.26
N TRP A 157 26.01 -17.28 22.04
CA TRP A 157 25.98 -17.00 23.47
C TRP A 157 27.07 -16.01 23.86
N LYS A 158 26.68 -14.97 24.62
CA LYS A 158 27.60 -13.98 25.19
C LYS A 158 27.60 -14.08 26.71
N ILE A 159 28.77 -14.21 27.31
CA ILE A 159 28.91 -14.17 28.77
C ILE A 159 28.68 -12.74 29.24
N LEU A 160 27.79 -12.59 30.22
CA LEU A 160 27.46 -11.30 30.86
C LEU A 160 28.28 -11.05 32.11
N ARG A 161 28.55 -12.13 32.88
CA ARG A 161 29.24 -12.05 34.16
C ARG A 161 29.90 -13.37 34.51
N TYR A 162 31.12 -13.29 34.99
CA TYR A 162 31.80 -14.38 35.69
C TYR A 162 31.66 -14.18 37.21
N TYR A 163 31.43 -15.26 37.94
CA TYR A 163 31.39 -15.29 39.38
C TYR A 163 32.35 -16.36 39.85
N ALA A 164 33.34 -16.00 40.71
CA ALA A 164 34.25 -16.95 41.27
C ALA A 164 34.78 -16.47 42.63
N ARG A 165 35.03 -17.40 43.53
CA ARG A 165 35.69 -17.08 44.81
C ARG A 165 37.07 -16.44 44.58
N ASN A 166 37.78 -16.91 43.58
CA ASN A 166 39.02 -16.30 43.07
C ASN A 166 38.99 -16.16 41.57
N CYS A 167 38.67 -14.95 41.08
CA CYS A 167 38.54 -14.67 39.66
C CYS A 167 39.83 -14.94 38.86
N SER A 168 40.99 -14.70 39.46
CA SER A 168 42.28 -14.91 38.80
C SER A 168 42.60 -16.40 38.67
N ALA A 169 42.39 -17.19 39.70
CA ALA A 169 42.65 -18.61 39.68
C ALA A 169 41.70 -19.38 38.75
N THR A 170 40.40 -19.03 38.79
CA THR A 170 39.37 -19.77 38.07
C THR A 170 39.26 -19.39 36.59
N PHE A 171 39.33 -18.08 36.27
CA PHE A 171 39.08 -17.57 34.94
C PHE A 171 40.24 -16.75 34.32
N GLY A 172 41.33 -16.54 35.05
CA GLY A 172 42.44 -15.69 34.65
C GLY A 172 42.06 -14.20 34.56
N LEU A 173 41.01 -13.78 35.27
CA LEU A 173 40.47 -12.42 35.21
C LEU A 173 40.74 -11.66 36.52
N LYS A 174 41.05 -10.35 36.39
CA LYS A 174 41.10 -9.45 37.56
C LYS A 174 39.70 -9.10 38.01
N GLU A 175 39.47 -9.06 39.33
CA GLU A 175 38.18 -8.73 39.89
C GLU A 175 37.74 -7.30 39.53
N GLY A 176 36.46 -7.14 39.16
CA GLY A 176 35.82 -5.85 38.95
C GLY A 176 36.20 -5.11 37.67
N LYS A 177 37.17 -5.57 36.88
CA LYS A 177 37.57 -4.92 35.62
C LYS A 177 37.07 -5.71 34.41
N ALA A 178 36.31 -5.04 33.57
CA ALA A 178 36.08 -5.52 32.20
C ALA A 178 37.42 -5.40 31.42
N VAL A 179 37.85 -6.49 30.80
CA VAL A 179 38.96 -6.50 29.83
C VAL A 179 38.33 -6.45 28.46
N LEU A 180 38.93 -5.78 27.48
CA LEU A 180 38.44 -5.72 26.10
C LEU A 180 37.84 -7.09 25.71
N ASP A 181 36.54 -7.06 25.31
CA ASP A 181 35.74 -8.22 24.88
C ASP A 181 35.45 -9.32 25.92
N ARG A 182 35.85 -9.17 27.18
CA ARG A 182 35.51 -10.14 28.23
C ARG A 182 34.63 -9.51 29.32
N ALA A 183 33.60 -10.24 29.71
CA ALA A 183 32.74 -9.85 30.81
C ALA A 183 33.52 -9.77 32.15
N PRO A 184 33.13 -8.86 33.05
CA PRO A 184 33.81 -8.73 34.34
C PRO A 184 33.54 -9.92 35.27
N CYS A 185 34.50 -10.23 36.13
CA CYS A 185 34.39 -11.24 37.18
C CYS A 185 34.19 -10.57 38.56
N THR A 186 33.44 -11.25 39.43
CA THR A 186 33.26 -10.81 40.85
C THR A 186 33.22 -11.99 41.81
N SER A 187 33.84 -11.79 42.99
CA SER A 187 33.82 -12.75 44.08
C SER A 187 32.65 -12.54 45.06
N LYS A 188 31.94 -11.41 44.97
CA LYS A 188 30.91 -10.97 45.89
C LYS A 188 29.85 -12.04 46.21
N TYR A 189 29.51 -12.91 45.27
CA TYR A 189 28.44 -13.88 45.40
C TYR A 189 28.92 -15.34 45.47
N SER A 190 30.23 -15.59 45.59
CA SER A 190 30.84 -16.92 45.59
C SER A 190 31.35 -17.38 46.95
N GLY A 191 30.96 -16.71 48.04
CA GLY A 191 31.26 -17.15 49.41
C GLY A 191 30.33 -18.28 49.89
N ALA A 192 30.83 -19.12 50.78
CA ALA A 192 30.10 -20.27 51.34
C ALA A 192 28.89 -19.86 52.18
N TYR A 193 28.99 -18.74 52.86
CA TYR A 193 27.89 -18.18 53.62
C TYR A 193 27.05 -17.21 52.79
N PRO A 194 25.74 -17.16 53.03
CA PRO A 194 24.95 -18.08 53.85
C PRO A 194 24.82 -19.48 53.21
N CYS A 195 24.70 -20.53 54.05
CA CYS A 195 24.53 -21.91 53.61
C CYS A 195 23.15 -22.19 52.94
N THR A 196 22.18 -21.35 53.26
CA THR A 196 20.86 -21.35 52.62
C THR A 196 20.37 -19.92 52.45
N ARG A 197 19.46 -19.69 51.50
CA ARG A 197 18.94 -18.35 51.14
C ARG A 197 20.01 -17.36 50.65
N GLY A 198 21.17 -17.87 50.20
CA GLY A 198 22.19 -17.05 49.56
C GLY A 198 21.67 -16.48 48.23
N GLU A 199 21.77 -15.17 48.04
CA GLU A 199 21.32 -14.52 46.81
C GLU A 199 22.48 -14.24 45.86
N VAL A 200 22.20 -14.34 44.56
CA VAL A 200 23.05 -13.83 43.49
C VAL A 200 22.27 -12.82 42.69
N ILE A 201 22.77 -11.59 42.59
CA ILE A 201 22.08 -10.50 41.92
C ILE A 201 22.96 -10.00 40.77
N TYR A 202 22.39 -9.97 39.57
CA TYR A 202 22.98 -9.34 38.39
C TYR A 202 22.10 -8.16 37.92
N ARG A 203 22.74 -7.07 37.50
CA ARG A 203 22.09 -5.93 36.85
C ARG A 203 22.72 -5.73 35.48
N ALA A 204 21.87 -5.64 34.44
CA ALA A 204 22.34 -5.50 33.06
C ALA A 204 22.94 -4.11 32.79
N LEU A 205 22.34 -3.05 33.35
CA LEU A 205 22.86 -1.70 33.26
C LEU A 205 23.44 -1.26 34.60
N PRO A 206 24.64 -0.70 34.62
CA PRO A 206 25.20 -0.04 35.80
C PRO A 206 24.35 1.17 36.21
N GLN A 207 24.28 1.48 37.48
CA GLN A 207 23.48 2.60 37.99
C GLN A 207 23.97 4.00 37.55
N TRP A 208 25.21 4.12 37.15
CA TRP A 208 25.88 5.37 36.77
C TRP A 208 25.93 5.64 35.25
N GLU A 209 25.49 4.71 34.42
CA GLU A 209 25.43 4.90 32.98
C GLU A 209 24.02 5.32 32.55
N SER A 210 23.92 6.55 32.03
CA SER A 210 22.70 7.09 31.43
C SER A 210 22.62 6.65 29.98
N LEU A 211 22.41 5.35 29.74
CA LEU A 211 22.18 4.82 28.40
C LEU A 211 20.69 4.89 28.06
N ASP A 212 20.40 5.34 26.85
CA ASP A 212 19.05 5.22 26.30
C ASP A 212 18.71 3.72 26.13
N PRO A 213 17.68 3.20 26.83
CA PRO A 213 17.30 1.79 26.76
C PRO A 213 16.82 1.37 25.37
N TYR A 214 16.42 2.31 24.52
CA TYR A 214 15.98 2.06 23.13
C TYR A 214 17.05 2.33 22.10
N GLY A 215 18.12 3.02 22.48
CA GLY A 215 19.29 3.24 21.64
C GLY A 215 20.06 1.93 21.40
N VAL A 216 20.84 1.87 20.33
CA VAL A 216 21.60 0.67 19.92
C VAL A 216 22.44 0.09 21.05
N ALA A 217 23.19 0.94 21.77
CA ALA A 217 24.05 0.49 22.88
C ALA A 217 23.25 -0.08 24.07
N GLY A 218 22.12 0.56 24.42
CA GLY A 218 21.24 0.07 25.46
C GLY A 218 20.57 -1.26 25.07
N GLN A 219 20.10 -1.38 23.87
CA GLN A 219 19.49 -2.61 23.35
C GLN A 219 20.49 -3.78 23.28
N GLU A 220 21.73 -3.49 22.87
CA GLU A 220 22.77 -4.51 22.88
C GLU A 220 23.01 -5.10 24.28
N GLN A 221 22.82 -4.31 25.33
CA GLN A 221 22.97 -4.80 26.71
C GLN A 221 21.71 -5.43 27.27
N LEU A 222 20.54 -4.94 26.92
CA LEU A 222 19.25 -5.31 27.54
C LEU A 222 18.48 -6.40 26.79
N ARG A 223 18.64 -6.51 25.47
CA ARG A 223 17.88 -7.46 24.66
C ARG A 223 18.30 -8.90 24.92
N VAL A 224 17.32 -9.79 25.08
CA VAL A 224 17.53 -11.22 25.37
C VAL A 224 16.43 -12.06 24.73
N THR A 225 16.84 -13.22 24.19
CA THR A 225 15.94 -14.30 23.79
C THR A 225 16.12 -15.55 24.67
N ASN A 226 17.30 -15.74 25.26
CA ASN A 226 17.59 -16.86 26.14
C ASN A 226 18.57 -16.43 27.24
N VAL A 227 18.41 -16.99 28.41
CA VAL A 227 19.31 -16.82 29.57
C VAL A 227 19.85 -18.18 29.96
N ARG A 228 21.17 -18.29 30.13
CA ARG A 228 21.84 -19.52 30.59
C ARG A 228 22.75 -19.22 31.75
N ILE A 229 22.63 -20.05 32.81
CA ILE A 229 23.47 -20.00 33.99
C ILE A 229 24.21 -21.32 34.05
N ARG A 230 25.55 -21.29 34.11
CA ARG A 230 26.36 -22.48 34.30
C ARG A 230 26.94 -22.46 35.70
N LEU A 231 26.53 -23.40 36.53
CA LEU A 231 27.05 -23.66 37.86
C LEU A 231 28.25 -24.60 37.68
N LEU A 232 29.47 -24.11 37.88
CA LEU A 232 30.69 -24.81 37.45
C LEU A 232 31.33 -25.61 38.59
N GLU A 233 31.19 -25.15 39.82
CA GLU A 233 31.86 -25.77 40.95
C GLU A 233 31.01 -25.65 42.21
N ARG A 234 30.74 -26.75 42.87
CA ARG A 234 29.98 -26.83 44.12
C ARG A 234 30.76 -26.26 45.30
N GLN A 235 30.04 -25.93 46.35
CA GLN A 235 30.63 -25.46 47.60
C GLN A 235 29.93 -26.10 48.79
N SER A 236 30.72 -26.58 49.76
CA SER A 236 30.20 -27.09 51.01
C SER A 236 29.89 -25.98 52.02
N CYS A 237 28.85 -26.13 52.79
CA CYS A 237 28.61 -25.28 53.97
C CYS A 237 29.74 -25.51 55.00
N PRO A 238 30.32 -24.44 55.54
CA PRO A 238 31.33 -24.60 56.60
C PRO A 238 30.83 -25.35 57.84
N CYS A 239 29.53 -25.41 58.07
CA CYS A 239 28.93 -26.23 59.14
C CYS A 239 29.04 -27.75 58.88
N GLN A 240 29.09 -28.16 57.60
CA GLN A 240 29.24 -29.57 57.24
C GLN A 240 30.58 -30.17 57.74
N ALA A 241 31.64 -29.38 57.62
CA ALA A 241 32.98 -29.83 58.09
C ALA A 241 33.11 -30.03 59.61
N LYS A 242 32.13 -29.52 60.38
CA LYS A 242 32.12 -29.57 61.83
C LYS A 242 31.14 -30.61 62.39
N ASP A 243 30.44 -31.38 61.57
CA ASP A 243 29.46 -32.37 61.95
C ASP A 243 30.11 -33.76 62.03
N PRO A 244 30.46 -34.28 63.22
CA PRO A 244 31.12 -35.57 63.38
C PRO A 244 30.18 -36.78 63.16
N THR A 245 28.86 -36.55 63.06
CA THR A 245 27.86 -37.63 62.96
C THR A 245 27.61 -38.09 61.55
N VAL A 246 28.09 -37.32 60.52
CA VAL A 246 27.92 -37.61 59.11
C VAL A 246 29.21 -38.22 58.55
N GLY A 247 29.36 -39.53 58.82
CA GLY A 247 30.46 -40.30 58.21
C GLY A 247 30.23 -40.66 56.77
N ALA A 248 30.42 -39.71 55.89
CA ALA A 248 30.66 -39.83 54.45
C ALA A 248 30.41 -38.46 53.82
N PRO A 249 30.98 -38.13 52.63
CA PRO A 249 30.67 -36.88 51.96
C PRO A 249 29.23 -36.91 51.45
N LEU A 250 28.27 -36.67 52.38
CA LEU A 250 26.88 -36.69 52.07
C LEU A 250 26.55 -35.47 51.19
N THR A 251 26.63 -35.79 49.92
CA THR A 251 25.71 -35.29 48.92
C THR A 251 25.75 -33.78 48.75
N GLN A 252 26.84 -33.32 48.17
CA GLN A 252 26.89 -31.97 47.64
C GLN A 252 26.01 -31.90 46.40
N HIS A 253 25.08 -30.98 46.39
CA HIS A 253 24.14 -30.75 45.30
C HIS A 253 23.95 -29.25 45.10
N PHE A 254 23.46 -28.87 43.91
CA PHE A 254 22.93 -27.52 43.68
C PHE A 254 21.44 -27.52 43.97
N ALA A 255 20.97 -26.50 44.69
CA ALA A 255 19.55 -26.33 44.95
C ALA A 255 19.18 -24.84 44.93
N ILE A 256 18.09 -24.50 44.25
CA ILE A 256 17.63 -23.13 44.03
C ILE A 256 16.14 -23.02 44.36
N TYR A 257 15.78 -22.06 45.21
CA TYR A 257 14.40 -21.71 45.53
C TYR A 257 13.77 -20.96 44.37
N ASP A 258 14.38 -19.82 43.96
CA ASP A 258 13.83 -18.91 42.95
C ASP A 258 14.86 -18.52 41.93
N LEU A 259 14.41 -18.53 40.66
CA LEU A 259 15.06 -17.90 39.51
C LEU A 259 14.17 -16.76 39.04
N ILE A 260 14.52 -15.54 39.37
CA ILE A 260 13.77 -14.35 39.01
C ILE A 260 14.54 -13.60 37.92
N VAL A 261 13.98 -13.59 36.71
CA VAL A 261 14.52 -12.86 35.56
C VAL A 261 13.64 -11.63 35.32
N LYS A 262 14.05 -10.48 35.89
CA LYS A 262 13.31 -9.21 35.75
C LYS A 262 13.44 -8.65 34.34
N GLY A 263 12.29 -8.43 33.73
CA GLY A 263 12.25 -7.89 32.36
C GLY A 263 10.86 -7.47 31.95
N SER A 264 10.76 -6.98 30.74
CA SER A 264 9.50 -6.63 30.07
C SER A 264 9.60 -7.01 28.59
N CYS A 265 8.48 -6.93 27.87
CA CYS A 265 8.48 -7.07 26.41
C CYS A 265 9.39 -6.02 25.80
N PHE A 266 10.03 -6.40 24.73
CA PHE A 266 10.80 -5.48 23.90
C PHE A 266 9.87 -4.78 22.90
N CYS A 267 9.50 -3.53 23.16
CA CYS A 267 8.50 -2.78 22.38
C CYS A 267 9.02 -1.45 21.81
N ASN A 268 10.32 -1.22 21.80
CA ASN A 268 10.95 0.00 21.25
C ASN A 268 10.41 1.32 21.80
N GLY A 269 9.76 1.30 22.99
CA GLY A 269 9.12 2.47 23.57
C GLY A 269 7.74 2.83 23.00
N HIS A 270 7.12 1.90 22.27
CA HIS A 270 5.85 2.14 21.58
C HIS A 270 4.67 1.30 22.11
N ALA A 271 4.76 0.71 23.28
CA ALA A 271 3.66 -0.04 23.87
C ALA A 271 3.67 0.02 25.38
N GLU A 272 2.48 0.01 25.99
CA GLU A 272 2.26 -0.10 27.44
C GLU A 272 1.89 -1.51 27.87
N GLN A 273 1.43 -2.34 26.93
CA GLN A 273 0.92 -3.69 27.19
C GLN A 273 1.46 -4.71 26.22
N CYS A 274 1.51 -5.96 26.68
CA CYS A 274 1.88 -7.12 25.87
C CYS A 274 0.84 -8.21 25.99
N VAL A 275 0.74 -8.99 24.93
CA VAL A 275 -0.11 -10.19 24.83
C VAL A 275 0.75 -11.41 24.49
N PRO A 276 0.24 -12.64 24.66
CA PRO A 276 0.96 -13.84 24.25
C PRO A 276 1.40 -13.77 22.78
N ALA A 277 2.65 -14.17 22.50
CA ALA A 277 3.15 -14.33 21.14
C ALA A 277 2.37 -15.42 20.40
N PRO A 278 2.24 -15.35 19.06
CA PRO A 278 1.59 -16.39 18.29
C PRO A 278 2.22 -17.77 18.54
N GLY A 279 1.40 -18.77 18.83
CA GLY A 279 1.86 -20.13 19.13
C GLY A 279 2.27 -20.37 20.58
N TYR A 280 2.48 -19.34 21.37
CA TYR A 280 2.76 -19.47 22.80
C TYR A 280 1.48 -19.67 23.61
N ARG A 281 1.43 -20.74 24.41
CA ARG A 281 0.34 -21.00 25.35
C ARG A 281 0.81 -20.64 26.76
N PRO A 282 0.39 -19.50 27.31
CA PRO A 282 0.76 -19.14 28.67
C PRO A 282 0.19 -20.16 29.66
N VAL A 283 0.97 -20.47 30.66
CA VAL A 283 0.46 -21.24 31.82
C VAL A 283 -0.67 -20.42 32.45
N ARG A 284 -1.78 -21.08 32.79
CA ARG A 284 -2.91 -20.42 33.45
C ARG A 284 -2.46 -19.94 34.82
N ASP A 285 -2.02 -18.70 34.89
CA ASP A 285 -1.78 -18.03 36.17
C ASP A 285 -3.05 -17.24 36.56
N ARG A 286 -3.57 -17.50 37.72
CA ARG A 286 -4.73 -16.78 38.28
C ARG A 286 -4.43 -15.32 38.60
N THR A 287 -3.18 -14.90 38.57
CA THR A 287 -2.71 -13.59 39.05
C THR A 287 -2.33 -12.62 37.94
N ASN A 288 -2.38 -13.00 36.66
CA ASN A 288 -2.03 -12.16 35.50
C ASN A 288 -0.63 -11.48 35.57
N HIS A 289 0.33 -12.12 36.26
CA HIS A 289 1.68 -11.56 36.40
C HIS A 289 2.69 -12.02 35.34
N VAL A 290 2.27 -12.86 34.41
CA VAL A 290 3.13 -13.36 33.32
C VAL A 290 3.41 -12.27 32.32
N VAL A 291 4.67 -12.03 32.00
CA VAL A 291 5.08 -11.10 30.93
C VAL A 291 5.01 -11.83 29.60
N HIS A 292 4.24 -11.30 28.66
CA HIS A 292 4.07 -11.86 27.32
C HIS A 292 4.96 -11.14 26.29
N GLY A 293 5.22 -11.76 25.12
CA GLY A 293 6.24 -11.29 24.17
C GLY A 293 5.75 -10.42 23.01
N LYS A 294 4.43 -10.36 22.73
CA LYS A 294 3.91 -9.54 21.62
C LYS A 294 3.40 -8.20 22.13
N CYS A 295 3.90 -7.11 21.59
CA CYS A 295 3.49 -5.76 21.97
C CYS A 295 2.12 -5.36 21.41
N VAL A 296 1.34 -4.62 22.19
CA VAL A 296 0.14 -3.90 21.72
C VAL A 296 0.59 -2.50 21.31
N CYS A 297 0.89 -2.34 20.01
CA CYS A 297 1.59 -1.17 19.51
C CYS A 297 0.73 0.10 19.53
N SER A 298 1.33 1.20 19.99
CA SER A 298 0.85 2.58 19.94
C SER A 298 1.67 3.40 18.93
N HIS A 299 1.49 4.73 18.89
CA HIS A 299 2.27 5.67 18.06
C HIS A 299 2.27 5.31 16.56
N ASN A 300 1.15 4.73 16.08
CA ASN A 300 0.99 4.30 14.68
C ASN A 300 2.08 3.31 14.20
N THR A 301 2.61 2.51 15.13
CA THR A 301 3.59 1.46 14.84
C THR A 301 2.92 0.08 14.72
N ALA A 302 3.64 -0.90 14.18
CA ALA A 302 3.18 -2.27 13.97
C ALA A 302 4.34 -3.26 14.09
N GLY A 303 4.01 -4.55 14.15
CA GLY A 303 4.94 -5.65 14.32
C GLY A 303 4.77 -6.37 15.65
N VAL A 304 5.63 -7.34 15.94
CA VAL A 304 5.64 -8.05 17.23
C VAL A 304 6.22 -7.15 18.32
N HIS A 305 7.21 -6.34 17.96
CA HIS A 305 7.97 -5.45 18.81
C HIS A 305 7.78 -3.97 18.49
N CYS A 306 6.73 -3.64 17.70
CA CYS A 306 6.49 -2.28 17.19
C CYS A 306 7.68 -1.73 16.38
N GLU A 307 8.38 -2.62 15.65
CA GLU A 307 9.64 -2.37 14.95
C GLU A 307 9.45 -1.73 13.57
N ARG A 308 8.25 -1.36 13.19
CA ARG A 308 7.91 -0.71 11.93
C ARG A 308 6.70 0.19 12.08
N CYS A 309 6.50 1.09 11.12
CA CYS A 309 5.27 1.87 11.05
C CYS A 309 4.08 1.03 10.59
N ALA A 310 2.88 1.38 11.02
CA ALA A 310 1.64 0.78 10.53
C ALA A 310 1.46 1.07 9.02
N PRO A 311 0.71 0.23 8.27
CA PRO A 311 0.72 0.24 6.80
C PRO A 311 0.51 1.59 6.13
N LEU A 312 -0.32 2.47 6.72
CA LEU A 312 -0.60 3.80 6.15
C LEU A 312 0.21 4.94 6.78
N TYR A 313 1.20 4.63 7.62
CA TYR A 313 1.91 5.62 8.44
C TYR A 313 3.41 5.72 8.14
N ASN A 314 3.85 5.35 6.93
CA ASN A 314 5.25 5.35 6.50
C ASN A 314 5.70 6.67 5.84
N ASP A 315 5.17 7.83 6.27
CA ASP A 315 5.59 9.13 5.70
C ASP A 315 6.90 9.67 6.30
N ARG A 316 7.40 9.05 7.37
CA ARG A 316 8.71 9.25 7.98
C ARG A 316 9.41 7.91 8.20
N PRO A 317 10.75 7.88 8.27
CA PRO A 317 11.44 6.65 8.64
C PRO A 317 11.04 6.26 10.07
N TRP A 318 10.82 4.97 10.28
CA TRP A 318 10.60 4.44 11.62
C TRP A 318 11.83 4.69 12.51
N GLN A 319 11.59 5.05 13.76
CA GLN A 319 12.61 5.21 14.79
C GLN A 319 12.07 4.67 16.12
N PRO A 320 12.90 4.08 16.99
CA PRO A 320 12.49 3.79 18.35
C PRO A 320 12.17 5.10 19.08
N ALA A 321 11.39 5.01 20.13
CA ALA A 321 11.19 6.14 21.01
C ALA A 321 12.51 6.52 21.70
N ASP A 322 12.61 7.73 22.22
CA ASP A 322 13.76 8.20 22.99
C ASP A 322 13.50 7.99 24.49
N GLY A 323 14.25 7.11 25.09
CA GLY A 323 14.11 6.78 26.52
C GLY A 323 14.68 7.82 27.47
N LEU A 324 15.49 8.77 26.99
CA LEU A 324 16.06 9.85 27.78
C LEU A 324 15.15 11.08 27.82
N THR A 325 14.64 11.48 26.66
CA THR A 325 13.74 12.65 26.54
C THR A 325 12.27 12.29 26.69
N GLY A 326 11.93 11.02 26.51
CA GLY A 326 10.54 10.54 26.48
C GLY A 326 9.82 10.81 25.16
N ALA A 327 10.52 11.21 24.10
CA ALA A 327 9.92 11.48 22.80
C ALA A 327 9.42 10.17 22.15
N PRO A 328 8.16 10.10 21.69
CA PRO A 328 7.57 8.85 21.18
C PRO A 328 7.97 8.53 19.74
N HIS A 329 8.52 9.47 18.97
CA HIS A 329 8.84 9.32 17.54
C HIS A 329 7.72 8.66 16.73
N GLU A 330 6.49 9.16 16.87
CA GLU A 330 5.32 8.60 16.20
C GLU A 330 5.48 8.49 14.68
N CYS A 331 4.99 7.39 14.12
CA CYS A 331 4.87 7.23 12.68
C CYS A 331 3.81 8.17 12.10
N ARG A 332 4.11 8.80 10.98
CA ARG A 332 3.25 9.80 10.35
C ARG A 332 2.45 9.21 9.19
N LYS A 333 1.18 9.57 9.15
CA LYS A 333 0.26 9.11 8.10
C LYS A 333 0.64 9.67 6.73
N CYS A 334 0.68 8.79 5.71
CA CYS A 334 0.85 9.16 4.31
C CYS A 334 -0.38 9.90 3.79
N LYS A 335 -0.16 10.88 2.93
CA LYS A 335 -1.23 11.64 2.27
C LYS A 335 -1.59 10.94 0.96
N CYS A 336 -2.49 9.97 1.00
CA CYS A 336 -2.85 9.14 -0.16
C CYS A 336 -4.23 9.48 -0.75
N ASN A 337 -4.80 10.64 -0.44
CA ASN A 337 -6.08 11.14 -0.95
C ASN A 337 -7.27 10.15 -0.81
N GLY A 338 -7.20 9.22 0.14
CA GLY A 338 -8.25 8.20 0.35
C GLY A 338 -8.16 7.00 -0.60
N HIS A 339 -7.12 6.93 -1.43
CA HIS A 339 -6.96 5.89 -2.46
C HIS A 339 -5.87 4.86 -2.16
N ALA A 340 -5.48 4.70 -0.90
CA ALA A 340 -4.55 3.65 -0.50
C ALA A 340 -4.87 3.14 0.90
N GLN A 341 -4.56 1.87 1.16
CA GLN A 341 -4.60 1.24 2.49
C GLN A 341 -3.19 1.07 3.08
N SER A 342 -2.17 1.24 2.25
CA SER A 342 -0.76 1.12 2.62
C SER A 342 0.08 2.13 1.84
N CYS A 343 1.24 2.45 2.43
CA CYS A 343 2.29 3.22 1.79
C CYS A 343 3.64 2.68 2.23
N SER A 344 4.65 2.81 1.42
CA SER A 344 6.04 2.50 1.72
C SER A 344 6.84 3.77 1.95
N PHE A 345 7.95 3.67 2.69
CA PHE A 345 8.89 4.77 2.85
C PHE A 345 9.99 4.69 1.79
N ASP A 346 10.27 5.81 1.12
CA ASP A 346 11.33 5.94 0.12
C ASP A 346 12.34 7.02 0.52
N TRP A 347 13.62 6.62 0.57
CA TRP A 347 14.72 7.50 0.97
C TRP A 347 15.05 8.59 -0.06
N SER A 348 14.82 8.37 -1.35
CA SER A 348 15.03 9.37 -2.40
C SER A 348 14.02 10.48 -2.28
N VAL A 349 12.75 10.10 -2.17
CA VAL A 349 11.61 10.99 -1.96
C VAL A 349 11.78 11.80 -0.65
N TRP A 350 12.25 11.14 0.41
CA TRP A 350 12.52 11.80 1.69
C TRP A 350 13.57 12.92 1.54
N ARG A 351 14.68 12.64 0.86
CA ARG A 351 15.74 13.62 0.61
C ARG A 351 15.28 14.76 -0.29
N GLU A 352 14.59 14.46 -1.39
CA GLU A 352 14.04 15.42 -2.34
C GLU A 352 13.01 16.36 -1.69
N SER A 353 12.22 15.85 -0.75
CA SER A 353 11.25 16.65 0.01
C SER A 353 11.90 17.57 1.08
N GLY A 354 13.21 17.57 1.22
CA GLY A 354 13.91 18.25 2.32
C GLY A 354 13.61 17.62 3.67
N GLN A 355 13.52 16.30 3.74
CA GLN A 355 13.23 15.50 4.94
C GLN A 355 11.86 15.80 5.57
N ARG A 356 10.89 16.17 4.73
CA ARG A 356 9.54 16.50 5.19
C ARG A 356 8.55 15.34 5.01
N SER A 357 8.71 14.54 3.97
CA SER A 357 7.78 13.49 3.60
C SER A 357 8.47 12.46 2.69
N GLY A 358 8.38 11.18 3.03
CA GLY A 358 9.00 10.08 2.30
C GLY A 358 8.01 8.99 1.88
N GLY A 359 6.71 9.14 2.20
CA GLY A 359 5.71 8.14 1.89
C GLY A 359 5.38 8.06 0.40
N VAL A 360 5.29 6.83 -0.12
CA VAL A 360 4.82 6.50 -1.47
C VAL A 360 3.61 5.57 -1.32
N CYS A 361 2.47 6.01 -1.82
CA CYS A 361 1.20 5.30 -1.64
C CYS A 361 1.06 4.12 -2.60
N GLU A 362 0.50 3.02 -2.12
CA GLU A 362 0.06 1.87 -2.95
C GLU A 362 -1.35 2.15 -3.47
N CYS A 363 -1.41 2.81 -4.63
CA CYS A 363 -2.65 3.38 -5.14
C CYS A 363 -3.69 2.34 -5.58
N LEU A 364 -4.91 2.55 -5.11
CA LEU A 364 -6.13 1.82 -5.46
C LEU A 364 -7.04 2.71 -6.35
N HIS A 365 -8.25 2.20 -6.69
CA HIS A 365 -9.33 2.96 -7.35
C HIS A 365 -8.89 3.62 -8.68
N SER A 366 -8.06 2.91 -9.46
CA SER A 366 -7.53 3.40 -10.74
C SER A 366 -6.80 4.74 -10.65
N THR A 367 -6.19 5.02 -9.51
CA THR A 367 -5.34 6.20 -9.30
C THR A 367 -3.85 5.85 -9.39
N GLU A 368 -3.00 6.83 -9.61
CA GLU A 368 -1.55 6.72 -9.69
C GLU A 368 -0.84 7.97 -9.15
N GLY A 369 0.49 7.90 -9.13
CA GLY A 369 1.35 8.93 -8.58
C GLY A 369 1.66 8.68 -7.10
N ARG A 370 2.65 9.39 -6.57
CA ARG A 370 3.15 9.22 -5.21
C ARG A 370 2.05 9.25 -4.14
N ASN A 371 1.10 10.14 -4.31
CA ASN A 371 0.00 10.41 -3.37
C ASN A 371 -1.36 9.98 -3.93
N CYS A 372 -1.38 9.17 -4.99
CA CYS A 372 -2.58 8.79 -5.73
C CYS A 372 -3.37 10.03 -6.23
N GLN A 373 -2.63 11.06 -6.67
CA GLN A 373 -3.21 12.33 -7.07
C GLN A 373 -3.76 12.34 -8.49
N SER A 374 -3.36 11.42 -9.35
CA SER A 374 -3.74 11.33 -10.75
C SER A 374 -4.54 10.06 -11.02
N CYS A 375 -5.37 10.05 -12.05
CA CYS A 375 -5.96 8.83 -12.56
C CYS A 375 -4.96 8.09 -13.44
N LYS A 376 -4.99 6.76 -13.43
CA LYS A 376 -4.18 5.91 -14.31
C LYS A 376 -4.52 6.18 -15.78
N THR A 377 -3.58 5.91 -16.66
CA THR A 377 -3.80 5.95 -18.11
C THR A 377 -5.03 5.11 -18.48
N GLY A 378 -5.91 5.65 -19.32
CA GLY A 378 -7.20 5.05 -19.67
C GLY A 378 -8.34 5.39 -18.71
N PHE A 379 -8.09 6.25 -17.73
CA PHE A 379 -9.08 6.79 -16.82
C PHE A 379 -8.99 8.32 -16.78
N TYR A 380 -10.11 8.97 -16.49
CA TYR A 380 -10.19 10.42 -16.30
C TYR A 380 -10.83 10.76 -14.96
N ARG A 381 -10.57 11.96 -14.47
CA ARG A 381 -11.15 12.43 -13.20
C ARG A 381 -12.53 13.03 -13.44
N ASP A 382 -13.53 12.43 -12.79
CA ASP A 382 -14.90 12.96 -12.83
C ASP A 382 -14.99 14.27 -12.00
N PRO A 383 -15.27 15.42 -12.66
CA PRO A 383 -15.34 16.70 -11.98
C PRO A 383 -16.52 16.81 -11.00
N GLN A 384 -17.50 15.90 -11.07
CA GLN A 384 -18.65 15.86 -10.18
C GLN A 384 -18.40 15.07 -8.89
N ARG A 385 -17.23 14.44 -8.76
CA ARG A 385 -16.85 13.62 -7.62
C ARG A 385 -15.74 14.26 -6.80
N ALA A 386 -15.80 14.06 -5.47
CA ALA A 386 -14.70 14.50 -4.61
C ALA A 386 -13.41 13.73 -4.94
N HIS A 387 -12.27 14.40 -4.81
CA HIS A 387 -10.95 13.78 -5.07
C HIS A 387 -10.67 12.54 -4.23
N THR A 388 -11.30 12.43 -3.07
CA THR A 388 -11.16 11.31 -2.13
C THR A 388 -12.17 10.18 -2.36
N ALA A 389 -13.12 10.37 -3.28
CA ALA A 389 -14.14 9.36 -3.58
C ALA A 389 -13.53 8.18 -4.33
N GLN A 390 -13.89 6.96 -3.98
CA GLN A 390 -13.36 5.74 -4.60
C GLN A 390 -13.65 5.64 -6.10
N ASP A 391 -14.75 6.25 -6.54
CA ASP A 391 -15.21 6.32 -7.93
C ASP A 391 -14.82 7.63 -8.64
N SER A 392 -13.82 8.36 -8.13
CA SER A 392 -13.35 9.63 -8.71
C SER A 392 -12.64 9.47 -10.06
N CYS A 393 -12.04 8.31 -10.33
CA CYS A 393 -11.45 7.98 -11.62
C CYS A 393 -12.37 7.03 -12.40
N LYS A 394 -12.88 7.50 -13.53
CA LYS A 394 -13.76 6.75 -14.42
C LYS A 394 -12.98 6.28 -15.67
N PRO A 395 -13.29 5.09 -16.20
CA PRO A 395 -12.66 4.62 -17.42
C PRO A 395 -13.03 5.51 -18.60
N CYS A 396 -12.09 5.75 -19.50
CA CYS A 396 -12.35 6.43 -20.78
C CYS A 396 -13.38 5.62 -21.57
N GLY A 397 -14.51 6.23 -21.92
CA GLY A 397 -15.57 5.61 -22.72
C GLY A 397 -15.30 5.65 -24.24
N CYS A 398 -14.06 5.51 -24.66
CA CYS A 398 -13.67 5.69 -26.05
C CYS A 398 -14.08 4.54 -26.95
N HIS A 399 -14.57 4.87 -28.16
CA HIS A 399 -14.95 3.88 -29.15
C HIS A 399 -13.70 3.17 -29.71
N PRO A 400 -13.63 1.82 -29.66
CA PRO A 400 -12.40 1.09 -29.99
C PRO A 400 -11.92 1.28 -31.44
N LEU A 401 -12.83 1.43 -32.39
CA LEU A 401 -12.49 1.66 -33.79
C LEU A 401 -12.08 3.10 -34.08
N GLY A 402 -12.64 4.07 -33.34
CA GLY A 402 -12.46 5.49 -33.65
C GLY A 402 -11.35 6.17 -32.86
N SER A 403 -10.92 5.61 -31.73
CA SER A 403 -9.88 6.18 -30.87
C SER A 403 -8.49 5.60 -31.19
N ILE A 404 -7.46 6.35 -30.83
CA ILE A 404 -6.08 5.88 -30.95
C ILE A 404 -5.82 4.86 -29.85
N PRO A 405 -5.42 3.61 -30.17
CA PRO A 405 -5.13 2.59 -29.19
C PRO A 405 -3.85 2.93 -28.41
N PHE A 406 -3.86 2.67 -27.11
CA PHE A 406 -2.66 2.76 -26.30
C PHE A 406 -1.90 1.44 -26.34
N HIS A 407 -0.68 1.44 -26.89
CA HIS A 407 0.11 0.23 -27.19
C HIS A 407 0.56 -0.61 -25.98
N LEU A 408 0.39 -0.13 -24.73
CA LEU A 408 0.93 -0.75 -23.51
C LEU A 408 -0.12 -1.31 -22.53
N GLY A 409 -1.37 -1.53 -22.94
CA GLY A 409 -2.34 -2.05 -21.97
C GLY A 409 -3.78 -2.23 -22.43
N GLY A 410 -4.06 -2.18 -23.74
CA GLY A 410 -5.41 -2.47 -24.27
C GLY A 410 -6.47 -1.40 -23.94
N GLY A 411 -6.09 -0.24 -23.42
CA GLY A 411 -6.98 0.89 -23.15
C GLY A 411 -6.93 1.96 -24.22
N SER A 412 -7.95 2.83 -24.26
CA SER A 412 -7.98 4.02 -25.11
C SER A 412 -7.41 5.22 -24.37
N LEU A 413 -6.73 6.11 -25.08
CA LEU A 413 -6.19 7.35 -24.54
C LEU A 413 -7.28 8.41 -24.49
N CYS A 414 -7.52 9.00 -23.33
CA CYS A 414 -8.38 10.17 -23.19
C CYS A 414 -7.71 11.26 -22.35
N ASP A 415 -8.24 12.46 -22.41
CA ASP A 415 -7.82 13.56 -21.57
C ASP A 415 -8.13 13.23 -20.08
N PRO A 416 -7.13 13.26 -19.19
CA PRO A 416 -7.31 12.86 -17.79
C PRO A 416 -8.23 13.80 -16.98
N THR A 417 -8.59 14.97 -17.51
CA THR A 417 -9.38 15.98 -16.81
C THR A 417 -10.86 15.93 -17.17
N ASN A 418 -11.20 15.68 -18.45
CA ASN A 418 -12.57 15.74 -18.95
C ASN A 418 -13.06 14.42 -19.60
N GLY A 419 -12.15 13.47 -19.85
CA GLY A 419 -12.47 12.17 -20.45
C GLY A 419 -12.62 12.19 -21.97
N ASP A 420 -12.29 13.30 -22.65
CA ASP A 420 -12.36 13.38 -24.11
C ASP A 420 -11.31 12.49 -24.78
N CYS A 421 -11.75 11.65 -25.68
CA CYS A 421 -10.92 10.64 -26.31
C CYS A 421 -10.04 11.25 -27.41
N VAL A 422 -8.83 10.71 -27.57
CA VAL A 422 -7.94 11.05 -28.68
C VAL A 422 -8.39 10.26 -29.91
N CYS A 423 -9.00 10.97 -30.88
CA CYS A 423 -9.59 10.34 -32.03
C CYS A 423 -8.58 10.12 -33.16
N LYS A 424 -8.80 9.07 -33.94
CA LYS A 424 -8.13 8.82 -35.23
C LYS A 424 -8.47 9.91 -36.26
N PRO A 425 -7.68 10.06 -37.32
CA PRO A 425 -7.93 11.08 -38.34
C PRO A 425 -9.35 11.05 -38.89
N GLY A 426 -10.00 12.23 -38.93
CA GLY A 426 -11.36 12.40 -39.45
C GLY A 426 -12.48 11.89 -38.55
N VAL A 427 -12.14 11.32 -37.39
CA VAL A 427 -13.12 10.88 -36.38
C VAL A 427 -13.36 12.00 -35.38
N GLY A 428 -14.58 12.16 -34.91
CA GLY A 428 -15.02 13.18 -33.97
C GLY A 428 -15.97 12.63 -32.91
N GLY A 429 -16.42 13.54 -32.06
CA GLY A 429 -17.17 13.23 -30.83
C GLY A 429 -16.25 13.03 -29.63
N SER A 430 -16.74 13.29 -28.42
CA SER A 430 -15.97 13.09 -27.18
C SER A 430 -15.51 11.65 -26.98
N HIS A 431 -16.24 10.70 -27.56
CA HIS A 431 -15.97 9.25 -27.46
C HIS A 431 -15.37 8.68 -28.75
N CYS A 432 -15.08 9.51 -29.76
CA CYS A 432 -14.60 9.07 -31.08
C CYS A 432 -15.54 8.06 -31.76
N ASP A 433 -16.83 8.30 -31.70
CA ASP A 433 -17.89 7.36 -32.08
C ASP A 433 -18.48 7.63 -33.48
N ARG A 434 -18.01 8.67 -34.18
CA ARG A 434 -18.55 9.11 -35.47
C ARG A 434 -17.51 9.83 -36.32
N CYS A 435 -17.74 9.90 -37.61
CA CYS A 435 -16.92 10.74 -38.46
C CYS A 435 -17.20 12.24 -38.26
N MET A 436 -16.18 13.08 -38.40
CA MET A 436 -16.33 14.54 -38.48
C MET A 436 -17.18 14.94 -39.68
N VAL A 437 -17.75 16.15 -39.65
CA VAL A 437 -18.45 16.71 -40.80
C VAL A 437 -17.49 16.81 -42.00
N GLY A 438 -17.89 16.25 -43.12
CA GLY A 438 -17.04 16.18 -44.33
C GLY A 438 -16.16 14.93 -44.42
N TYR A 439 -16.31 13.99 -43.47
CA TYR A 439 -15.61 12.70 -43.51
C TYR A 439 -16.61 11.55 -43.51
N TRP A 440 -16.19 10.37 -44.02
CA TRP A 440 -17.02 9.18 -44.14
C TRP A 440 -16.23 7.87 -43.92
N GLY A 441 -16.94 6.76 -43.79
CA GLY A 441 -16.34 5.44 -43.72
C GLY A 441 -15.62 5.18 -42.44
N PHE A 442 -16.37 5.21 -41.32
CA PHE A 442 -15.86 4.90 -39.97
C PHE A 442 -15.26 3.47 -39.91
N HIS A 443 -13.96 3.36 -39.77
CA HIS A 443 -13.23 2.09 -39.72
C HIS A 443 -11.93 2.21 -38.91
N ASP A 444 -11.15 1.13 -38.84
CA ASP A 444 -9.94 1.02 -38.02
C ASP A 444 -8.85 2.06 -38.26
N TYR A 445 -8.80 2.66 -39.44
CA TYR A 445 -7.83 3.73 -39.77
C TYR A 445 -8.41 5.14 -39.64
N GLY A 446 -9.60 5.28 -39.09
CA GLY A 446 -10.31 6.54 -38.93
C GLY A 446 -11.34 6.77 -40.05
N CYS A 447 -11.63 8.04 -40.35
CA CYS A 447 -12.59 8.40 -41.38
C CYS A 447 -11.88 9.08 -42.55
N ARG A 448 -12.36 8.86 -43.76
CA ARG A 448 -11.82 9.43 -44.99
C ARG A 448 -12.50 10.75 -45.31
N LEU A 449 -11.76 11.71 -45.83
CA LEU A 449 -12.32 12.98 -46.31
C LEU A 449 -13.31 12.73 -47.46
N CYS A 450 -14.45 13.41 -47.45
CA CYS A 450 -15.37 13.40 -48.54
C CYS A 450 -14.75 14.17 -49.72
N ASP A 451 -14.35 13.48 -50.78
CA ASP A 451 -13.89 14.07 -52.02
C ASP A 451 -15.06 14.13 -52.99
N CYS A 452 -15.62 15.34 -53.16
CA CYS A 452 -16.63 15.62 -54.16
C CYS A 452 -15.92 16.11 -55.43
N ALA A 453 -15.16 15.23 -56.08
CA ALA A 453 -14.59 15.53 -57.40
C ALA A 453 -15.72 15.75 -58.42
N PHE A 454 -15.87 16.97 -58.87
CA PHE A 454 -16.82 17.32 -59.89
C PHE A 454 -16.29 16.84 -61.28
N PRO A 455 -16.97 15.93 -61.95
CA PRO A 455 -16.91 15.96 -63.40
C PRO A 455 -17.63 17.22 -63.78
N LEU A 456 -16.92 18.12 -64.44
CA LEU A 456 -17.52 19.28 -65.12
C LEU A 456 -18.66 18.77 -65.96
N SER A 457 -19.90 18.94 -65.49
CA SER A 457 -21.07 18.71 -66.35
C SER A 457 -21.13 19.81 -67.43
N PRO A 458 -21.17 19.48 -68.67
CA PRO A 458 -21.15 20.46 -69.78
C PRO A 458 -22.45 21.26 -69.95
N TYR A 459 -23.35 21.19 -68.93
CA TYR A 459 -24.65 21.86 -69.00
C TYR A 459 -24.76 23.06 -68.05
N LEU A 460 -23.78 23.96 -68.13
CA LEU A 460 -24.01 25.36 -67.89
C LEU A 460 -23.84 26.10 -69.24
N CYS A 461 -24.92 26.15 -69.94
CA CYS A 461 -25.06 27.26 -70.87
C CYS A 461 -24.97 28.54 -70.11
N LEU A 462 -23.74 29.02 -69.89
CA LEU A 462 -23.47 30.39 -69.56
C LEU A 462 -22.06 30.56 -69.07
N ILE A 463 -21.27 30.86 -69.87
CA ILE A 463 -20.38 32.01 -69.93
C ILE A 463 -19.43 31.75 -71.08
N SER A 464 -19.70 32.48 -72.14
CA SER A 464 -18.84 32.64 -73.33
C SER A 464 -17.39 32.88 -72.94
N PRO A 465 -16.47 32.25 -73.62
CA PRO A 465 -15.06 32.45 -73.44
C PRO A 465 -14.59 33.70 -74.17
N SER A 466 -14.08 34.60 -73.43
CA SER A 466 -13.10 35.51 -74.03
C SER A 466 -12.18 36.00 -72.93
N LEU A 467 -11.00 35.50 -73.05
CA LEU A 467 -9.70 36.07 -72.73
C LEU A 467 -8.76 35.18 -71.98
N PRO A 468 -7.45 35.36 -72.13
CA PRO A 468 -6.61 34.26 -72.57
C PRO A 468 -5.73 33.69 -71.50
N LEU A 469 -5.20 32.54 -71.81
CA LEU A 469 -4.07 31.88 -71.17
C LEU A 469 -2.87 32.81 -71.13
N VAL A 470 -2.39 33.24 -70.02
CA VAL A 470 -1.01 33.66 -69.83
C VAL A 470 -0.48 32.97 -68.58
N LEU A 471 0.27 31.97 -68.85
CA LEU A 471 1.58 31.58 -68.34
C LEU A 471 2.09 32.36 -67.10
N TYR A 472 2.21 31.68 -66.02
CA TYR A 472 3.36 31.85 -65.11
C TYR A 472 3.75 30.50 -64.54
N LEU A 473 4.67 29.87 -65.22
CA LEU A 473 5.71 29.02 -64.73
C LEU A 473 6.78 29.94 -64.15
N ALA A 474 7.18 29.74 -62.91
CA ALA A 474 8.59 29.82 -62.58
C ALA A 474 8.79 29.66 -61.06
N LEU A 475 9.59 28.67 -60.78
CA LEU A 475 10.71 28.66 -59.80
C LEU A 475 10.39 28.70 -58.31
N SER A 476 10.59 27.56 -57.60
CA SER A 476 11.92 27.29 -57.05
C SER A 476 11.99 25.91 -56.41
N LEU A 477 12.80 25.07 -57.01
CA LEU A 477 13.59 24.02 -56.37
C LEU A 477 14.91 24.65 -55.87
N PRO A 478 15.70 24.11 -54.95
CA PRO A 478 16.40 22.83 -55.01
C PRO A 478 16.82 22.24 -53.65
N PRO A 479 17.80 21.35 -53.56
CA PRO A 479 17.99 19.98 -54.05
C PRO A 479 18.47 19.03 -52.95
N LEU A 480 18.54 17.72 -53.21
CA LEU A 480 19.70 16.85 -52.99
C LEU A 480 19.32 15.36 -53.19
N LEU A 481 19.90 14.82 -54.21
CA LEU A 481 20.04 13.40 -54.57
C LEU A 481 21.26 12.78 -53.88
N PRO A 482 21.62 11.46 -53.99
CA PRO A 482 21.45 10.49 -55.08
C PRO A 482 21.39 8.98 -54.60
N PRO A 483 21.74 7.97 -55.44
CA PRO A 483 21.14 7.43 -56.65
C PRO A 483 20.98 5.89 -56.61
N SER A 484 20.45 5.37 -57.72
CA SER A 484 20.78 4.11 -58.42
C SER A 484 19.69 3.06 -58.60
N PHE A 485 19.70 2.65 -59.84
CA PHE A 485 19.32 1.43 -60.58
C PHE A 485 17.97 1.46 -61.34
N SER A 486 18.09 1.72 -62.58
CA SER A 486 18.13 0.98 -63.87
C SER A 486 16.80 0.40 -64.37
N LEU A 487 16.32 0.96 -65.47
CA LEU A 487 16.04 0.40 -66.82
C LEU A 487 15.18 -0.87 -66.91
N SER A 488 14.07 -0.95 -67.58
CA SER A 488 13.86 -0.79 -69.04
C SER A 488 12.39 -1.07 -69.44
N PRO A 489 12.00 -0.91 -70.68
CA PRO A 489 10.69 -0.44 -71.10
C PRO A 489 9.84 -1.53 -71.81
N PHE A 490 8.51 -1.30 -71.85
CA PHE A 490 7.67 -1.88 -72.93
C PHE A 490 6.61 -0.91 -73.38
N LEU A 491 6.86 -0.44 -74.56
CA LEU A 491 5.89 0.15 -75.49
C LEU A 491 5.04 -0.96 -76.07
N SER A 492 3.71 -0.79 -76.13
CA SER A 492 2.94 -1.30 -77.25
C SER A 492 1.66 -0.46 -77.47
N PHE A 493 1.62 0.06 -78.61
CA PHE A 493 0.52 0.72 -79.31
C PHE A 493 -0.76 -0.11 -79.31
N PHE A 494 -1.90 0.54 -79.15
CA PHE A 494 -3.08 0.25 -79.97
C PHE A 494 -3.91 1.52 -80.20
N SER A 495 -4.09 1.80 -81.49
CA SER A 495 -4.86 2.87 -82.05
C SER A 495 -6.32 2.48 -82.29
N LEU A 496 -7.16 3.51 -82.28
CA LEU A 496 -8.38 3.74 -83.11
C LEU A 496 -9.57 2.76 -82.98
N SER A 497 -10.68 3.30 -82.52
CA SER A 497 -11.81 3.65 -83.38
C SER A 497 -13.01 4.10 -82.55
N SER A 498 -13.51 5.27 -82.77
CA SER A 498 -14.80 5.79 -82.32
C SER A 498 -15.93 5.31 -83.21
N PRO A 499 -17.09 4.92 -82.60
CA PRO A 499 -18.36 5.03 -83.27
C PRO A 499 -19.18 6.21 -82.74
N PRO A 500 -20.06 6.81 -83.54
CA PRO A 500 -20.85 7.97 -83.15
C PRO A 500 -21.97 7.57 -82.23
N ILE A 501 -21.97 8.14 -81.03
CA ILE A 501 -23.06 7.92 -80.04
C ILE A 501 -24.13 8.97 -80.34
N SER A 502 -25.26 8.47 -80.77
CA SER A 502 -26.54 9.17 -80.84
C SER A 502 -26.92 9.71 -79.43
N LEU A 503 -27.21 11.01 -79.43
CA LEU A 503 -27.72 11.74 -78.28
C LEU A 503 -29.08 11.17 -77.79
N PRO A 504 -29.26 10.78 -76.52
CA PRO A 504 -30.60 10.55 -76.05
C PRO A 504 -31.29 11.85 -75.69
N PHE A 505 -32.52 11.96 -76.10
CA PHE A 505 -33.50 12.98 -75.75
C PHE A 505 -33.56 13.18 -74.22
N PHE A 506 -33.22 14.38 -73.69
CA PHE A 506 -33.43 14.72 -72.29
C PHE A 506 -34.78 15.41 -72.11
N PRO A 507 -35.67 14.90 -71.29
CA PRO A 507 -36.89 15.60 -70.90
C PRO A 507 -36.55 16.78 -69.99
N SER A 508 -37.24 17.92 -70.21
CA SER A 508 -37.13 19.19 -69.50
C SER A 508 -37.01 19.02 -67.98
N LEU A 509 -35.83 19.32 -67.42
CA LEU A 509 -35.51 19.24 -66.02
C LEU A 509 -36.13 20.46 -65.29
N PHE A 510 -37.06 20.19 -64.39
CA PHE A 510 -37.66 21.22 -63.54
C PHE A 510 -36.81 21.46 -62.31
N PHE A 511 -36.06 22.54 -62.25
CA PHE A 511 -35.26 22.95 -61.10
C PHE A 511 -35.94 24.03 -60.29
N SER A 512 -35.90 23.89 -58.94
CA SER A 512 -36.19 24.99 -58.01
C SER A 512 -34.89 25.65 -57.61
N VAL A 513 -34.81 26.98 -57.68
CA VAL A 513 -33.61 27.74 -57.30
C VAL A 513 -33.88 28.57 -56.06
N LEU A 514 -33.13 28.31 -55.01
CA LEU A 514 -33.36 28.84 -53.68
C LEU A 514 -32.09 29.49 -53.14
N LYS A 515 -32.26 30.61 -52.38
CA LYS A 515 -31.27 31.04 -51.40
C LYS A 515 -31.61 30.42 -50.06
N VAL A 516 -30.72 29.63 -49.50
CA VAL A 516 -30.93 28.93 -48.25
C VAL A 516 -29.81 29.21 -47.26
N LYS A 517 -30.14 29.21 -45.97
CA LYS A 517 -29.18 29.12 -44.88
C LYS A 517 -29.31 27.75 -44.24
N VAL A 518 -28.22 27.00 -44.15
CA VAL A 518 -28.19 25.69 -43.51
C VAL A 518 -28.26 25.88 -42.01
N LEU A 519 -29.22 25.24 -41.35
CA LEU A 519 -29.41 25.28 -39.90
C LEU A 519 -28.74 24.10 -39.23
N SER A 520 -28.99 22.90 -39.72
CA SER A 520 -28.43 21.66 -39.23
C SER A 520 -28.28 20.63 -40.36
N ALA A 521 -27.41 19.68 -40.18
CA ALA A 521 -27.21 18.54 -41.06
C ALA A 521 -27.24 17.26 -40.20
N HIS A 522 -28.08 16.32 -40.57
CA HIS A 522 -28.24 15.05 -39.84
C HIS A 522 -28.05 13.88 -40.79
N ASP A 523 -27.15 12.98 -40.43
CA ASP A 523 -27.03 11.68 -41.09
C ASP A 523 -27.96 10.69 -40.38
N LYS A 524 -28.89 10.10 -41.16
CA LYS A 524 -29.83 9.07 -40.66
C LYS A 524 -29.40 7.66 -41.04
N GLY A 525 -28.15 7.48 -41.45
CA GLY A 525 -27.60 6.20 -41.87
C GLY A 525 -28.07 5.71 -43.23
N SER A 526 -29.36 5.81 -43.57
CA SER A 526 -29.93 5.48 -44.88
C SER A 526 -30.02 6.67 -45.82
N HIS A 527 -30.03 7.90 -45.30
CA HIS A 527 -30.10 9.17 -46.04
C HIS A 527 -29.65 10.32 -45.14
N ALA A 528 -29.28 11.43 -45.74
CA ALA A 528 -28.99 12.64 -45.01
C ALA A 528 -30.16 13.63 -45.12
N GLU A 529 -30.40 14.33 -43.99
CA GLU A 529 -31.38 15.41 -43.93
C GLU A 529 -30.68 16.71 -43.55
N LEU A 530 -30.95 17.74 -44.36
CA LEU A 530 -30.47 19.10 -44.13
C LEU A 530 -31.64 20.00 -43.77
N GLU A 531 -31.68 20.47 -42.54
CA GLU A 531 -32.63 21.50 -42.16
C GLU A 531 -32.09 22.86 -42.62
N VAL A 532 -32.83 23.52 -43.53
CA VAL A 532 -32.44 24.82 -44.07
C VAL A 532 -33.54 25.85 -43.87
N LYS A 533 -33.14 27.10 -43.69
CA LYS A 533 -34.06 28.25 -43.76
C LYS A 533 -34.02 28.84 -45.15
N VAL A 534 -35.11 28.66 -45.90
CA VAL A 534 -35.27 29.30 -47.23
C VAL A 534 -35.45 30.80 -46.99
N GLN A 535 -34.48 31.59 -47.42
CA GLN A 535 -34.50 33.06 -47.30
C GLN A 535 -35.15 33.70 -48.50
N LYS A 536 -34.90 33.17 -49.73
CA LYS A 536 -35.44 33.66 -50.98
C LYS A 536 -35.65 32.54 -51.99
N VAL A 537 -36.81 32.50 -52.58
CA VAL A 537 -37.10 31.66 -53.79
C VAL A 537 -36.83 32.50 -55.03
N LEU A 538 -35.87 32.06 -55.85
CA LEU A 538 -35.47 32.77 -57.08
C LEU A 538 -36.21 32.22 -58.29
N SER A 539 -36.42 30.92 -58.33
CA SER A 539 -37.27 30.23 -59.30
C SER A 539 -37.90 29.01 -58.62
N GLN A 540 -39.06 28.66 -59.13
CA GLN A 540 -39.82 27.54 -58.55
C GLN A 540 -40.43 26.70 -59.66
N SER A 541 -40.31 25.39 -59.53
CA SER A 541 -40.99 24.46 -60.40
C SER A 541 -42.50 24.56 -60.21
N THR A 542 -43.28 24.44 -61.25
CA THR A 542 -44.76 24.47 -61.21
C THR A 542 -45.39 23.36 -60.43
N LYS A 543 -44.59 22.35 -60.04
CA LYS A 543 -45.07 21.09 -59.45
C LYS A 543 -44.79 20.95 -57.92
N VAL A 544 -43.90 21.77 -57.37
CA VAL A 544 -43.61 21.75 -55.93
C VAL A 544 -43.54 23.17 -55.38
N LYS A 545 -44.50 23.59 -54.55
CA LYS A 545 -44.53 24.94 -53.94
C LYS A 545 -43.64 24.97 -52.69
N ILE A 546 -42.48 25.61 -52.78
CA ILE A 546 -41.58 25.84 -51.67
C ILE A 546 -41.84 27.23 -51.10
N GLN A 547 -42.22 27.29 -49.83
CA GLN A 547 -42.45 28.57 -49.13
C GLN A 547 -41.17 29.02 -48.41
N LYS A 548 -41.08 30.35 -48.11
CA LYS A 548 -40.04 30.89 -47.23
C LYS A 548 -40.25 30.29 -45.83
N GLY A 549 -39.20 29.81 -45.20
CA GLY A 549 -39.28 29.21 -43.89
C GLY A 549 -38.30 28.04 -43.73
N ARG A 550 -38.53 27.21 -42.74
CA ARG A 550 -37.72 25.99 -42.55
C ARG A 550 -38.23 24.90 -43.49
N VAL A 551 -37.28 24.28 -44.17
CA VAL A 551 -37.52 23.21 -45.15
C VAL A 551 -36.40 22.18 -44.99
N THR A 552 -36.73 20.91 -45.15
CA THR A 552 -35.76 19.84 -45.18
C THR A 552 -35.34 19.56 -46.60
N LEU A 553 -34.05 19.64 -46.89
CA LEU A 553 -33.44 19.22 -48.13
C LEU A 553 -32.88 17.81 -47.96
N TYR A 554 -32.98 17.03 -48.99
CA TYR A 554 -32.45 15.67 -49.04
C TYR A 554 -31.28 15.60 -50.03
N PRO A 555 -30.03 15.74 -49.56
CA PRO A 555 -28.89 15.45 -50.41
C PRO A 555 -28.90 13.96 -50.79
N GLU A 556 -28.53 13.67 -52.00
CA GLU A 556 -28.33 12.30 -52.43
C GLU A 556 -27.15 11.73 -51.64
N SER A 557 -27.46 10.81 -50.71
CA SER A 557 -26.46 10.18 -49.87
C SER A 557 -25.97 8.92 -50.57
N TRP A 558 -24.66 8.78 -50.64
CA TRP A 558 -24.04 7.52 -51.05
C TRP A 558 -23.99 6.64 -49.80
N THR A 559 -25.06 5.87 -49.57
CA THR A 559 -25.23 5.05 -48.38
C THR A 559 -24.05 4.10 -48.09
N ALA A 560 -23.29 3.73 -49.13
CA ALA A 560 -22.06 2.94 -48.96
C ALA A 560 -20.82 3.78 -48.51
N ARG A 561 -20.89 5.11 -48.52
CA ARG A 561 -19.75 5.99 -48.25
C ARG A 561 -19.97 7.02 -47.15
N GLY A 562 -21.20 7.18 -46.61
CA GLY A 562 -21.50 8.07 -45.49
C GLY A 562 -21.30 9.57 -45.77
N CYS A 563 -20.99 9.98 -47.02
CA CYS A 563 -20.80 11.37 -47.41
C CYS A 563 -22.03 11.90 -48.14
N THR A 564 -22.37 13.16 -47.87
CA THR A 564 -23.35 13.90 -48.65
C THR A 564 -22.64 14.79 -49.64
N CYS A 565 -22.98 14.69 -50.92
CA CYS A 565 -22.51 15.59 -51.96
C CYS A 565 -23.70 16.26 -52.68
N PRO A 566 -23.69 17.57 -52.82
CA PRO A 566 -22.64 18.52 -52.43
C PRO A 566 -22.55 18.78 -50.92
N ILE A 567 -21.36 19.19 -50.46
CA ILE A 567 -21.12 19.52 -49.03
C ILE A 567 -21.79 20.85 -48.69
N LEU A 568 -22.70 20.84 -47.71
CA LEU A 568 -23.43 21.98 -47.20
C LEU A 568 -23.18 22.15 -45.70
N ASN A 569 -22.34 23.09 -45.33
CA ASN A 569 -21.96 23.30 -43.93
C ASN A 569 -23.03 24.04 -43.13
N PRO A 570 -23.36 23.62 -41.90
CA PRO A 570 -24.24 24.35 -40.98
C PRO A 570 -23.76 25.80 -40.79
N GLY A 571 -24.71 26.76 -40.72
CA GLY A 571 -24.44 28.19 -40.60
C GLY A 571 -24.14 28.90 -41.93
N GLY A 572 -23.78 28.17 -42.98
CA GLY A 572 -23.48 28.71 -44.29
C GLY A 572 -24.73 29.09 -45.07
N GLU A 573 -24.59 30.14 -45.95
CA GLU A 573 -25.61 30.52 -46.91
C GLU A 573 -25.21 30.06 -48.32
N TYR A 574 -26.16 29.44 -49.01
CA TYR A 574 -25.93 28.84 -50.32
C TYR A 574 -27.02 29.21 -51.31
N LEU A 575 -26.63 29.28 -52.57
CA LEU A 575 -27.54 29.23 -53.73
C LEU A 575 -27.64 27.76 -54.13
N VAL A 576 -28.85 27.21 -54.05
CA VAL A 576 -29.13 25.81 -54.34
C VAL A 576 -30.13 25.70 -55.44
N ALA A 577 -29.78 24.97 -56.51
CA ALA A 577 -30.74 24.54 -57.53
C ALA A 577 -30.85 23.01 -57.45
N GLY A 578 -32.04 22.56 -57.08
CA GLY A 578 -32.31 21.14 -56.79
C GLY A 578 -33.48 20.61 -57.66
N HIS A 579 -33.58 19.29 -57.64
CA HIS A 579 -34.60 18.55 -58.36
C HIS A 579 -35.77 18.17 -57.45
N ALA A 580 -37.00 18.33 -57.95
CA ALA A 580 -38.19 17.95 -57.18
C ALA A 580 -38.56 16.47 -57.44
N ASP A 581 -38.60 15.67 -56.35
CA ASP A 581 -39.15 14.34 -56.41
C ASP A 581 -40.68 14.38 -56.33
N ARG A 582 -41.32 13.94 -57.37
CA ARG A 582 -42.79 13.94 -57.48
C ARG A 582 -43.49 12.95 -56.54
N LYS A 583 -42.83 11.82 -56.22
CA LYS A 583 -43.45 10.76 -55.45
C LYS A 583 -43.50 11.09 -53.94
N GLN A 584 -42.49 11.82 -53.46
CA GLN A 584 -42.32 12.10 -52.05
C GLN A 584 -42.45 13.58 -51.69
N ASN A 585 -42.77 14.43 -52.63
CA ASN A 585 -42.84 15.90 -52.48
C ASN A 585 -41.61 16.49 -51.76
N ARG A 586 -40.42 16.03 -52.17
CA ARG A 586 -39.13 16.39 -51.56
C ARG A 586 -38.24 17.10 -52.56
N LEU A 587 -37.40 18.03 -52.06
CA LEU A 587 -36.35 18.64 -52.88
C LEU A 587 -35.04 17.87 -52.71
N ILE A 588 -34.63 17.20 -53.76
CA ILE A 588 -33.39 16.45 -53.81
C ILE A 588 -32.27 17.35 -54.30
N VAL A 589 -31.15 17.33 -53.57
CA VAL A 589 -29.94 18.07 -53.89
C VAL A 589 -28.81 17.06 -54.10
N ASN A 590 -28.50 16.70 -55.33
CA ASN A 590 -27.50 15.68 -55.65
C ASN A 590 -26.29 16.27 -56.38
N MET A 591 -25.37 15.44 -56.83
CA MET A 591 -24.18 15.86 -57.59
C MET A 591 -24.48 16.61 -58.90
N LYS A 592 -25.67 16.41 -59.42
CA LYS A 592 -26.16 17.17 -60.66
C LYS A 592 -26.79 18.50 -60.22
N SER A 593 -26.98 18.76 -58.93
CA SER A 593 -27.55 20.01 -58.46
C SER A 593 -26.49 21.08 -58.34
N PHE A 594 -26.90 22.30 -58.69
CA PHE A 594 -26.01 23.45 -58.55
C PHE A 594 -26.03 23.97 -57.11
N VAL A 595 -24.88 23.94 -56.46
CA VAL A 595 -24.71 24.45 -55.11
C VAL A 595 -23.47 25.33 -55.05
N LYS A 596 -23.63 26.58 -54.64
CA LYS A 596 -22.52 27.52 -54.45
C LYS A 596 -22.77 28.38 -53.21
N PRO A 597 -21.72 28.77 -52.48
CA PRO A 597 -21.83 29.75 -51.40
C PRO A 597 -22.50 31.02 -51.94
N TRP A 598 -23.44 31.57 -51.16
CA TRP A 598 -24.18 32.74 -51.57
C TRP A 598 -23.28 33.97 -51.69
N ARG A 599 -23.36 34.65 -52.84
CA ARG A 599 -22.80 35.98 -53.08
C ARG A 599 -23.87 36.83 -53.78
N ALA A 600 -24.02 38.10 -53.39
CA ALA A 600 -25.03 38.99 -53.95
C ALA A 600 -24.85 39.17 -55.49
N SER A 601 -23.62 39.16 -55.97
CA SER A 601 -23.28 39.18 -57.38
C SER A 601 -23.77 37.96 -58.17
N LEU A 602 -23.64 36.77 -57.53
CA LEU A 602 -24.11 35.50 -58.08
C LEU A 602 -25.65 35.50 -58.17
N GLY A 603 -26.34 35.94 -57.11
CA GLY A 603 -27.80 36.06 -57.11
C GLY A 603 -28.34 36.96 -58.15
N ARG A 604 -27.70 38.11 -58.45
CA ARG A 604 -28.06 39.01 -59.51
C ARG A 604 -27.85 38.38 -60.88
N LYS A 605 -26.70 37.72 -61.10
CA LYS A 605 -26.41 37.01 -62.36
C LYS A 605 -27.46 35.95 -62.67
N VAL A 606 -27.82 35.13 -61.68
CA VAL A 606 -28.82 34.08 -61.83
C VAL A 606 -30.20 34.67 -62.21
N LEU A 607 -30.62 35.73 -61.54
CA LEU A 607 -31.89 36.40 -61.83
C LEU A 607 -31.91 37.01 -63.27
N THR A 608 -30.80 37.59 -63.73
CA THR A 608 -30.67 38.13 -65.08
C THR A 608 -30.75 37.03 -66.13
N LEU A 609 -30.13 35.89 -65.83
CA LEU A 609 -30.12 34.75 -66.76
C LEU A 609 -31.48 34.05 -66.84
N MET A 610 -32.22 34.00 -65.75
CA MET A 610 -33.57 33.44 -65.73
C MET A 610 -34.62 34.32 -66.41
N LYS A 611 -34.32 35.61 -66.64
CA LYS A 611 -35.18 36.53 -67.40
C LYS A 611 -34.94 36.47 -68.89
N LYS A 612 -33.83 35.88 -69.31
CA LYS A 612 -33.58 35.60 -70.74
C LYS A 612 -34.17 34.24 -71.04
N ASP A 613 -35.27 34.22 -71.77
CA ASP A 613 -35.82 32.98 -72.30
C ASP A 613 -34.76 32.25 -73.08
N CYS A 614 -34.26 31.15 -72.57
CA CYS A 614 -33.45 30.26 -73.40
C CYS A 614 -34.40 29.47 -74.27
N THR A 615 -34.65 29.98 -75.40
CA THR A 615 -35.22 29.21 -76.50
C THR A 615 -34.15 28.30 -77.08
N TRP A 616 -34.36 27.02 -76.92
CA TRP A 616 -33.55 25.96 -77.54
C TRP A 616 -34.09 25.58 -78.90
#